data_35f932d5b9ad036d3246aab166a59b5c
#
_entry.id   35f932d5b9ad036d3246aab166a59b5c
#
_cell.length_a   1.000
_cell.length_b   1.000
_cell.length_c   1.000
_cell.angle_alpha   90.00
_cell.angle_beta   90.00
_cell.angle_gamma   90.00
#
_symmetry.space_group_name_H-M   'P 1'
#
loop_
_entity.id
_entity.type
_entity.pdbx_description
1 polymer ?
#
loop_
_entity_poly.entity_id
_entity_poly.type
_entity_poly.pdbx_seq_one_letter_code
_entity_poly.pdbx_strand_id
1 'polypeptide(L)'
;FRSDLGVDIELSDIVQRMRFEHPEVKVVVMRSGKDQVFCAGANIRMLGGAAHSHKVNFCKFTNETRNTYEAALKDSGQNYIAAVRGACAGGGYELALACNHIMLTDDSSSSVALPEVPLLAVLPGTGGLTRVTDKRKVRRDRADIFCSMEEGVKGKRAKEWGLVDEVIPNSEFNETVAKRAKELAASSNKVAGQGIMLGPLDRQISDDGSISYSLIDIELDRKFRKATITIKGPENSPPDNGEALTKAGDQSYLLKLARELDDAILHLRLNEMELGLWVIRTQGNPELVLTHEAALLSIKDHWLANEILQLWKRVLKRLDVTSRSIIAIVEHGSCFAGTLAEIL
;
A
#
# COMPACT_ATOMS: atom_id res chain seq x y z
N PHE A 1 10.51 -0.58 -19.18
CA PHE A 1 9.36 -0.37 -18.32
C PHE A 1 9.79 0.51 -17.14
N ARG A 2 9.10 1.60 -16.90
CA ARG A 2 9.31 2.53 -15.79
C ARG A 2 8.00 2.71 -15.08
N SER A 3 8.00 2.75 -13.74
CA SER A 3 6.79 3.03 -12.98
C SER A 3 6.48 4.53 -13.00
N ASP A 4 5.21 4.84 -13.11
CA ASP A 4 4.64 6.16 -12.89
C ASP A 4 3.48 6.00 -11.89
N LEU A 5 2.80 7.09 -11.57
CA LEU A 5 1.72 7.05 -10.59
C LEU A 5 0.61 6.06 -10.97
N GLY A 6 0.29 5.90 -12.27
CA GLY A 6 -0.71 4.95 -12.73
C GLY A 6 -0.35 3.50 -12.38
N VAL A 7 0.91 3.10 -12.60
CA VAL A 7 1.38 1.76 -12.24
C VAL A 7 1.33 1.53 -10.72
N ASP A 8 1.73 2.52 -9.94
CA ASP A 8 1.69 2.40 -8.47
C ASP A 8 0.23 2.38 -7.94
N ILE A 9 -0.72 3.05 -8.60
CA ILE A 9 -2.15 2.95 -8.31
C ILE A 9 -2.64 1.51 -8.57
N GLU A 10 -2.34 0.92 -9.72
CA GLU A 10 -2.69 -0.46 -10.04
C GLU A 10 -2.07 -1.45 -9.04
N LEU A 11 -0.80 -1.27 -8.68
CA LEU A 11 -0.13 -2.10 -7.67
C LEU A 11 -0.81 -1.99 -6.30
N SER A 12 -1.24 -0.81 -5.91
CA SER A 12 -1.98 -0.57 -4.66
C SER A 12 -3.35 -1.23 -4.68
N ASP A 13 -4.09 -1.11 -5.78
CA ASP A 13 -5.40 -1.74 -5.96
C ASP A 13 -5.28 -3.28 -5.95
N ILE A 14 -4.31 -3.83 -6.69
CA ILE A 14 -4.10 -5.28 -6.74
C ILE A 14 -3.82 -5.86 -5.35
N VAL A 15 -2.93 -5.28 -4.56
CA VAL A 15 -2.63 -5.84 -3.23
C VAL A 15 -3.84 -5.77 -2.29
N GLN A 16 -4.68 -4.74 -2.43
CA GLN A 16 -5.91 -4.63 -1.65
C GLN A 16 -6.96 -5.67 -2.10
N ARG A 17 -7.17 -5.84 -3.41
CA ARG A 17 -8.05 -6.87 -3.97
C ARG A 17 -7.60 -8.28 -3.59
N MET A 18 -6.29 -8.57 -3.68
CA MET A 18 -5.74 -9.86 -3.24
C MET A 18 -6.06 -10.18 -1.79
N ARG A 19 -6.15 -9.17 -0.93
CA ARG A 19 -6.47 -9.36 0.49
C ARG A 19 -7.96 -9.58 0.75
N PHE A 20 -8.83 -8.85 0.06
CA PHE A 20 -10.29 -8.88 0.29
C PHE A 20 -11.03 -9.82 -0.66
N GLU A 21 -10.67 -9.84 -1.95
CA GLU A 21 -11.37 -10.65 -2.96
C GLU A 21 -10.83 -12.07 -3.06
N HIS A 22 -9.52 -12.25 -2.71
CA HIS A 22 -8.81 -13.52 -2.83
C HIS A 22 -8.11 -13.95 -1.53
N PRO A 23 -8.84 -14.07 -0.41
CA PRO A 23 -8.23 -14.49 0.85
C PRO A 23 -7.68 -15.92 0.81
N GLU A 24 -8.09 -16.76 -0.16
CA GLU A 24 -7.57 -18.11 -0.37
C GLU A 24 -6.15 -18.12 -0.95
N VAL A 25 -5.71 -17.04 -1.60
CA VAL A 25 -4.38 -16.94 -2.18
C VAL A 25 -3.32 -16.78 -1.09
N LYS A 26 -2.37 -17.70 -1.05
CA LYS A 26 -1.28 -17.73 -0.07
C LYS A 26 0.03 -17.14 -0.60
N VAL A 27 0.25 -17.21 -1.91
CA VAL A 27 1.47 -16.73 -2.57
C VAL A 27 1.13 -16.01 -3.87
N VAL A 28 1.71 -14.84 -4.05
CA VAL A 28 1.64 -14.06 -5.29
C VAL A 28 3.03 -13.96 -5.88
N VAL A 29 3.16 -14.28 -7.17
CA VAL A 29 4.42 -14.15 -7.91
C VAL A 29 4.36 -12.92 -8.79
N MET A 30 5.20 -11.92 -8.49
CA MET A 30 5.36 -10.72 -9.27
C MET A 30 6.38 -10.95 -10.39
N ARG A 31 5.96 -10.71 -11.63
CA ARG A 31 6.77 -10.92 -12.84
C ARG A 31 6.63 -9.72 -13.78
N SER A 32 7.65 -9.48 -14.57
CA SER A 32 7.52 -8.57 -15.72
C SER A 32 6.90 -9.26 -16.92
N GLY A 33 6.12 -8.52 -17.70
CA GLY A 33 5.72 -8.92 -19.04
C GLY A 33 6.82 -8.70 -20.09
N LYS A 34 8.03 -8.28 -19.69
CA LYS A 34 9.19 -8.06 -20.55
C LYS A 34 10.32 -9.00 -20.14
N ASP A 35 11.02 -9.58 -21.15
CA ASP A 35 12.07 -10.58 -20.87
C ASP A 35 13.37 -9.98 -20.33
N GLN A 36 13.71 -8.75 -20.70
CA GLN A 36 14.99 -8.14 -20.36
C GLN A 36 14.92 -7.08 -19.26
N VAL A 37 13.74 -6.77 -18.77
CA VAL A 37 13.53 -5.74 -17.74
C VAL A 37 12.45 -6.17 -16.78
N PHE A 38 12.79 -6.36 -15.53
CA PHE A 38 11.78 -6.53 -14.49
C PHE A 38 11.08 -5.18 -14.23
N CYS A 39 11.83 -4.18 -13.83
CA CYS A 39 11.39 -2.79 -13.71
C CYS A 39 12.62 -1.87 -13.60
N ALA A 40 12.68 -0.84 -14.42
CA ALA A 40 13.78 0.12 -14.44
C ALA A 40 13.58 1.32 -13.48
N GLY A 41 12.65 1.22 -12.54
CA GLY A 41 12.37 2.26 -11.55
C GLY A 41 11.38 3.32 -12.02
N ALA A 42 11.38 4.46 -11.32
CA ALA A 42 10.45 5.55 -11.56
C ALA A 42 10.67 6.23 -12.93
N ASN A 43 9.61 6.81 -13.48
CA ASN A 43 9.68 7.61 -14.70
C ASN A 43 10.37 8.96 -14.42
N ILE A 44 11.67 9.02 -14.70
CA ILE A 44 12.53 10.19 -14.43
C ILE A 44 12.03 11.43 -15.17
N ARG A 45 11.47 11.28 -16.39
CA ARG A 45 10.94 12.43 -17.15
C ARG A 45 9.70 13.03 -16.47
N MET A 46 8.81 12.19 -15.97
CA MET A 46 7.66 12.62 -15.18
C MET A 46 8.12 13.37 -13.92
N LEU A 47 9.05 12.79 -13.17
CA LEU A 47 9.57 13.40 -11.94
C LEU A 47 10.35 14.69 -12.23
N GLY A 48 11.12 14.76 -13.32
CA GLY A 48 11.87 15.95 -13.70
C GLY A 48 10.98 17.18 -13.96
N GLY A 49 9.83 16.98 -14.61
CA GLY A 49 8.86 18.03 -14.92
C GLY A 49 7.86 18.33 -13.79
N ALA A 50 7.81 17.52 -12.74
CA ALA A 50 6.82 17.66 -11.67
C ALA A 50 7.23 18.70 -10.61
N ALA A 51 6.22 19.36 -10.01
CA ALA A 51 6.41 20.22 -8.84
C ALA A 51 6.92 19.39 -7.64
N HIS A 52 7.58 20.06 -6.69
CA HIS A 52 8.12 19.39 -5.49
C HIS A 52 7.03 18.63 -4.69
N SER A 53 5.88 19.26 -4.50
CA SER A 53 4.74 18.63 -3.80
C SER A 53 4.27 17.34 -4.47
N HIS A 54 4.26 17.29 -5.81
CA HIS A 54 3.93 16.08 -6.55
C HIS A 54 4.99 14.97 -6.34
N LYS A 55 6.28 15.32 -6.38
CA LYS A 55 7.36 14.36 -6.11
C LYS A 55 7.25 13.74 -4.71
N VAL A 56 7.00 14.58 -3.70
CA VAL A 56 6.81 14.14 -2.31
C VAL A 56 5.60 13.20 -2.19
N ASN A 57 4.44 13.58 -2.77
CA ASN A 57 3.24 12.75 -2.74
C ASN A 57 3.41 11.43 -3.49
N PHE A 58 4.11 11.43 -4.63
CA PHE A 58 4.49 10.22 -5.35
C PHE A 58 5.32 9.29 -4.47
N CYS A 59 6.40 9.78 -3.84
CA CYS A 59 7.22 8.96 -2.95
C CYS A 59 6.44 8.44 -1.73
N LYS A 60 5.55 9.24 -1.14
CA LYS A 60 4.69 8.80 -0.04
C LYS A 60 3.77 7.66 -0.48
N PHE A 61 3.05 7.84 -1.57
CA PHE A 61 2.11 6.84 -2.08
C PHE A 61 2.82 5.52 -2.43
N THR A 62 3.97 5.58 -3.10
CA THR A 62 4.74 4.40 -3.44
C THR A 62 5.29 3.69 -2.19
N ASN A 63 5.73 4.43 -1.16
CA ASN A 63 6.14 3.85 0.12
C ASN A 63 4.97 3.16 0.84
N GLU A 64 3.80 3.79 0.89
CA GLU A 64 2.59 3.24 1.49
C GLU A 64 2.18 1.93 0.79
N THR A 65 2.24 1.89 -0.54
CA THR A 65 1.97 0.68 -1.33
C THR A 65 2.97 -0.43 -0.98
N ARG A 66 4.27 -0.15 -0.92
CA ARG A 66 5.31 -1.15 -0.56
C ARG A 66 5.15 -1.66 0.85
N ASN A 67 4.79 -0.81 1.80
CA ASN A 67 4.49 -1.22 3.18
C ASN A 67 3.26 -2.15 3.23
N THR A 68 2.30 -1.99 2.31
CA THR A 68 1.12 -2.87 2.23
C THR A 68 1.52 -4.29 1.77
N TYR A 69 2.49 -4.42 0.85
CA TYR A 69 3.05 -5.73 0.47
C TYR A 69 3.73 -6.43 1.67
N GLU A 70 4.54 -5.70 2.43
CA GLU A 70 5.19 -6.26 3.64
C GLU A 70 4.18 -6.65 4.72
N ALA A 71 3.16 -5.80 4.92
CA ALA A 71 2.07 -6.08 5.86
C ALA A 71 1.23 -7.30 5.44
N ALA A 72 1.11 -7.59 4.14
CA ALA A 72 0.32 -8.72 3.65
C ALA A 72 0.81 -10.06 4.18
N LEU A 73 2.12 -10.28 4.29
CA LEU A 73 2.64 -11.50 4.93
C LEU A 73 2.31 -11.54 6.41
N LYS A 74 2.61 -10.45 7.12
CA LYS A 74 2.50 -10.38 8.58
C LYS A 74 1.04 -10.46 9.05
N ASP A 75 0.18 -9.72 8.38
CA ASP A 75 -1.19 -9.48 8.85
C ASP A 75 -2.21 -10.41 8.17
N SER A 76 -1.93 -10.87 6.94
CA SER A 76 -2.85 -11.68 6.12
C SER A 76 -2.29 -13.04 5.71
N GLY A 77 -1.00 -13.34 6.01
CA GLY A 77 -0.36 -14.60 5.63
C GLY A 77 -0.16 -14.77 4.12
N GLN A 78 -0.21 -13.68 3.33
CA GLN A 78 0.06 -13.70 1.88
C GLN A 78 1.52 -13.40 1.60
N ASN A 79 2.23 -14.34 0.99
CA ASN A 79 3.60 -14.17 0.56
C ASN A 79 3.69 -13.54 -0.83
N TYR A 80 4.67 -12.67 -1.04
CA TYR A 80 4.98 -12.10 -2.35
C TYR A 80 6.40 -12.51 -2.77
N ILE A 81 6.52 -13.09 -3.96
CA ILE A 81 7.78 -13.45 -4.60
C ILE A 81 8.06 -12.46 -5.73
N ALA A 82 9.22 -11.83 -5.74
CA ALA A 82 9.73 -11.10 -6.91
C ALA A 82 10.53 -12.07 -7.78
N ALA A 83 9.99 -12.45 -8.94
CA ALA A 83 10.67 -13.29 -9.93
C ALA A 83 11.36 -12.38 -10.97
N VAL A 84 12.60 -12.01 -10.65
CA VAL A 84 13.37 -11.00 -11.38
C VAL A 84 14.09 -11.60 -12.57
N ARG A 85 13.70 -11.14 -13.76
CA ARG A 85 14.40 -11.42 -15.02
C ARG A 85 14.75 -10.08 -15.69
N GLY A 86 16.01 -9.92 -16.10
CA GLY A 86 16.53 -8.67 -16.64
C GLY A 86 16.81 -7.61 -15.56
N ALA A 87 16.88 -6.35 -15.99
CA ALA A 87 17.21 -5.23 -15.11
C ALA A 87 16.11 -4.96 -14.08
N CYS A 88 16.50 -4.87 -12.80
CA CYS A 88 15.65 -4.52 -11.67
C CYS A 88 16.33 -3.37 -10.89
N ALA A 89 15.97 -2.13 -11.22
CA ALA A 89 16.72 -0.96 -10.78
C ALA A 89 15.83 0.09 -10.11
N GLY A 90 16.42 0.83 -9.18
CA GLY A 90 15.74 1.94 -8.49
C GLY A 90 14.43 1.52 -7.85
N GLY A 91 13.36 2.27 -8.09
CA GLY A 91 12.03 1.94 -7.59
C GLY A 91 11.53 0.53 -7.94
N GLY A 92 12.06 -0.08 -9.01
CA GLY A 92 11.79 -1.48 -9.36
C GLY A 92 12.41 -2.46 -8.38
N TYR A 93 13.66 -2.22 -7.97
CA TYR A 93 14.29 -3.03 -6.93
C TYR A 93 13.71 -2.73 -5.54
N GLU A 94 13.31 -1.49 -5.28
CA GLU A 94 12.59 -1.14 -4.04
C GLU A 94 11.25 -1.89 -3.92
N LEU A 95 10.55 -2.13 -5.05
CA LEU A 95 9.36 -2.99 -5.08
C LEU A 95 9.72 -4.46 -4.80
N ALA A 96 10.78 -4.98 -5.42
CA ALA A 96 11.27 -6.34 -5.15
C ALA A 96 11.69 -6.51 -3.67
N LEU A 97 12.33 -5.50 -3.08
CA LEU A 97 12.69 -5.47 -1.66
C LEU A 97 11.47 -5.50 -0.73
N ALA A 98 10.32 -5.00 -1.16
CA ALA A 98 9.07 -5.09 -0.40
C ALA A 98 8.48 -6.51 -0.41
N CYS A 99 8.83 -7.35 -1.41
CA CYS A 99 8.45 -8.75 -1.45
C CYS A 99 9.15 -9.56 -0.35
N ASN A 100 8.60 -10.73 -0.06
CA ASN A 100 9.14 -11.63 0.97
C ASN A 100 10.32 -12.44 0.48
N HIS A 101 10.35 -12.73 -0.83
CA HIS A 101 11.38 -13.56 -1.46
C HIS A 101 11.74 -13.00 -2.83
N ILE A 102 13.03 -12.88 -3.12
CA ILE A 102 13.56 -12.33 -4.38
C ILE A 102 14.37 -13.43 -5.09
N MET A 103 13.91 -13.82 -6.26
CA MET A 103 14.56 -14.81 -7.13
C MET A 103 15.12 -14.10 -8.37
N LEU A 104 16.40 -14.21 -8.61
CA LEU A 104 17.12 -13.57 -9.74
C LEU A 104 17.53 -14.62 -10.75
N THR A 105 17.27 -14.36 -12.02
CA THR A 105 17.78 -15.20 -13.11
C THR A 105 19.30 -15.08 -13.22
N ASP A 106 19.99 -16.22 -13.33
CA ASP A 106 21.43 -16.26 -13.63
C ASP A 106 21.63 -16.22 -15.13
N ASP A 107 21.68 -15.04 -15.65
CA ASP A 107 22.07 -14.70 -17.02
C ASP A 107 23.00 -13.48 -17.00
N SER A 108 23.61 -13.16 -18.10
CA SER A 108 24.56 -12.03 -18.15
C SER A 108 23.88 -10.65 -18.03
N SER A 109 22.55 -10.58 -18.15
CA SER A 109 21.75 -9.35 -18.24
C SER A 109 21.00 -8.99 -16.96
N SER A 110 20.58 -10.00 -16.17
CA SER A 110 19.77 -9.78 -14.97
C SER A 110 20.59 -9.20 -13.83
N SER A 111 20.09 -8.10 -13.24
CA SER A 111 20.79 -7.38 -12.17
C SER A 111 19.80 -6.70 -11.22
N VAL A 112 20.25 -6.43 -10.00
CA VAL A 112 19.59 -5.56 -9.03
C VAL A 112 20.44 -4.33 -8.78
N ALA A 113 19.84 -3.14 -8.69
CA ALA A 113 20.55 -1.88 -8.52
C ALA A 113 19.72 -0.82 -7.76
N LEU A 114 20.40 0.06 -7.02
CA LEU A 114 19.88 1.32 -6.50
C LEU A 114 20.74 2.48 -7.01
N PRO A 115 20.62 2.84 -8.30
CA PRO A 115 21.54 3.75 -8.96
C PRO A 115 21.14 5.23 -8.83
N GLU A 116 20.29 5.59 -7.87
CA GLU A 116 19.76 6.94 -7.73
C GLU A 116 20.85 7.96 -7.40
N VAL A 117 21.82 7.58 -6.56
CA VAL A 117 22.92 8.50 -6.20
C VAL A 117 23.80 8.83 -7.40
N PRO A 118 24.39 7.86 -8.13
CA PRO A 118 25.26 8.17 -9.26
C PRO A 118 24.54 8.79 -10.46
N LEU A 119 23.27 8.43 -10.72
CA LEU A 119 22.54 8.91 -11.90
C LEU A 119 21.77 10.21 -11.66
N LEU A 120 21.25 10.43 -10.44
CA LEU A 120 20.29 11.50 -10.15
C LEU A 120 20.72 12.40 -9.00
N ALA A 121 21.83 12.10 -8.33
CA ALA A 121 22.30 12.80 -7.11
C ALA A 121 21.22 12.89 -6.01
N VAL A 122 20.34 11.86 -5.92
CA VAL A 122 19.31 11.72 -4.88
C VAL A 122 19.42 10.36 -4.22
N LEU A 123 18.86 10.22 -3.02
CA LEU A 123 18.73 8.92 -2.36
C LEU A 123 17.55 8.12 -2.92
N PRO A 124 17.59 6.77 -2.88
CA PRO A 124 16.42 5.94 -3.14
C PRO A 124 15.25 6.36 -2.24
N GLY A 125 14.17 6.87 -2.86
CA GLY A 125 13.10 7.59 -2.15
C GLY A 125 11.95 6.72 -1.67
N THR A 126 11.92 5.41 -2.03
CA THR A 126 10.80 4.53 -1.71
C THR A 126 11.20 3.33 -0.82
N GLY A 127 12.11 3.59 0.12
CA GLY A 127 12.47 2.70 1.22
C GLY A 127 13.56 1.67 0.90
N GLY A 128 14.28 1.84 -0.22
CA GLY A 128 15.35 0.91 -0.64
C GLY A 128 16.49 0.82 0.36
N LEU A 129 16.99 1.96 0.84
CA LEU A 129 18.10 2.00 1.81
C LEU A 129 17.75 1.25 3.10
N THR A 130 16.59 1.54 3.68
CA THR A 130 16.10 0.87 4.89
C THR A 130 15.94 -0.63 4.69
N ARG A 131 15.37 -1.04 3.55
CA ARG A 131 15.18 -2.47 3.28
C ARG A 131 16.49 -3.21 3.03
N VAL A 132 17.46 -2.59 2.36
CA VAL A 132 18.79 -3.18 2.17
C VAL A 132 19.50 -3.39 3.51
N THR A 133 19.46 -2.40 4.41
CA THR A 133 20.17 -2.47 5.70
C THR A 133 19.35 -3.24 6.76
N ASP A 134 18.09 -2.90 6.95
CA ASP A 134 17.32 -3.39 8.10
C ASP A 134 16.58 -4.69 7.80
N LYS A 135 16.03 -4.86 6.59
CA LYS A 135 15.31 -6.07 6.20
C LYS A 135 16.25 -7.14 5.68
N ARG A 136 17.12 -6.79 4.71
CA ARG A 136 18.06 -7.72 4.08
C ARG A 136 19.33 -7.96 4.90
N LYS A 137 19.60 -7.13 5.91
CA LYS A 137 20.80 -7.21 6.75
C LYS A 137 22.10 -7.16 5.96
N VAL A 138 22.10 -6.46 4.84
CA VAL A 138 23.30 -6.27 4.04
C VAL A 138 24.34 -5.49 4.88
N ARG A 139 25.58 -6.00 4.91
CA ARG A 139 26.68 -5.37 5.65
C ARG A 139 26.88 -3.93 5.15
N ARG A 140 27.06 -2.98 6.08
CA ARG A 140 27.05 -1.54 5.81
C ARG A 140 27.96 -1.12 4.66
N ASP A 141 29.20 -1.61 4.66
CA ASP A 141 30.19 -1.31 3.61
C ASP A 141 29.73 -1.78 2.22
N ARG A 142 29.06 -2.93 2.14
CA ARG A 142 28.49 -3.44 0.88
C ARG A 142 27.27 -2.63 0.47
N ALA A 143 26.45 -2.18 1.41
CA ALA A 143 25.29 -1.33 1.13
C ALA A 143 25.76 0.03 0.58
N ASP A 144 26.81 0.63 1.15
CA ASP A 144 27.36 1.90 0.70
C ASP A 144 27.93 1.79 -0.73
N ILE A 145 28.67 0.70 -1.03
CA ILE A 145 29.15 0.43 -2.38
C ILE A 145 27.97 0.19 -3.34
N PHE A 146 27.02 -0.66 -2.95
CA PHE A 146 25.85 -1.00 -3.78
C PHE A 146 25.04 0.22 -4.19
N CYS A 147 24.81 1.16 -3.26
CA CYS A 147 24.05 2.38 -3.52
C CYS A 147 24.84 3.45 -4.30
N SER A 148 26.15 3.26 -4.49
CA SER A 148 27.01 4.13 -5.30
C SER A 148 27.35 3.57 -6.68
N MET A 149 26.87 2.36 -7.02
CA MET A 149 27.11 1.70 -8.31
C MET A 149 25.96 1.97 -9.28
N GLU A 150 26.28 2.26 -10.53
CA GLU A 150 25.31 2.41 -11.61
C GLU A 150 24.87 1.04 -12.16
N GLU A 151 25.80 0.12 -12.39
CA GLU A 151 25.58 -1.16 -13.06
C GLU A 151 24.80 -2.17 -12.21
N GLY A 152 24.77 -1.96 -10.91
CA GLY A 152 24.19 -2.90 -9.95
C GLY A 152 24.98 -4.19 -9.77
N VAL A 153 24.34 -5.19 -9.19
CA VAL A 153 24.96 -6.47 -8.83
C VAL A 153 24.19 -7.62 -9.48
N LYS A 154 24.93 -8.61 -10.00
CA LYS A 154 24.41 -9.75 -10.77
C LYS A 154 24.76 -11.08 -10.11
N GLY A 155 24.03 -12.12 -10.51
CA GLY A 155 24.36 -13.53 -10.30
C GLY A 155 24.73 -13.85 -8.84
N LYS A 156 25.71 -14.73 -8.68
CA LYS A 156 26.17 -15.22 -7.37
C LYS A 156 26.51 -14.10 -6.38
N ARG A 157 27.10 -12.99 -6.86
CA ARG A 157 27.45 -11.83 -6.03
C ARG A 157 26.22 -11.18 -5.39
N ALA A 158 25.10 -11.10 -6.10
CA ALA A 158 23.86 -10.56 -5.55
C ALA A 158 23.35 -11.39 -4.37
N LYS A 159 23.46 -12.72 -4.45
CA LYS A 159 23.12 -13.64 -3.35
C LYS A 159 24.11 -13.54 -2.19
N GLU A 160 25.40 -13.55 -2.48
CA GLU A 160 26.47 -13.43 -1.46
C GLU A 160 26.39 -12.13 -0.66
N TRP A 161 25.91 -11.06 -1.27
CA TRP A 161 25.71 -9.78 -0.60
C TRP A 161 24.37 -9.69 0.13
N GLY A 162 23.49 -10.70 -0.01
CA GLY A 162 22.17 -10.70 0.60
C GLY A 162 21.12 -9.85 -0.14
N LEU A 163 21.45 -9.39 -1.33
CA LEU A 163 20.54 -8.55 -2.13
C LEU A 163 19.35 -9.35 -2.68
N VAL A 164 19.55 -10.64 -2.98
CA VAL A 164 18.51 -11.58 -3.43
C VAL A 164 18.60 -12.88 -2.63
N ASP A 165 17.52 -13.65 -2.61
CA ASP A 165 17.45 -14.91 -1.88
C ASP A 165 18.00 -16.07 -2.72
N GLU A 166 17.67 -16.10 -4.00
CA GLU A 166 18.06 -17.17 -4.91
C GLU A 166 18.56 -16.61 -6.25
N VAL A 167 19.52 -17.34 -6.83
CA VAL A 167 20.02 -17.12 -8.18
C VAL A 167 19.88 -18.41 -8.94
N ILE A 168 19.19 -18.38 -10.08
CA ILE A 168 18.68 -19.57 -10.74
C ILE A 168 19.03 -19.51 -12.23
N PRO A 169 19.60 -20.60 -12.81
CA PRO A 169 19.85 -20.67 -14.26
C PRO A 169 18.59 -20.34 -15.07
N ASN A 170 18.76 -19.63 -16.18
CA ASN A 170 17.64 -19.19 -17.00
C ASN A 170 16.75 -20.37 -17.49
N SER A 171 17.35 -21.52 -17.78
CA SER A 171 16.62 -22.74 -18.21
C SER A 171 15.69 -23.29 -17.13
N GLU A 172 16.01 -23.11 -15.85
CA GLU A 172 15.27 -23.68 -14.70
C GLU A 172 14.39 -22.63 -14.01
N PHE A 173 14.48 -21.37 -14.41
CA PHE A 173 13.91 -20.23 -13.68
C PHE A 173 12.40 -20.39 -13.41
N ASN A 174 11.61 -20.66 -14.46
CA ASN A 174 10.16 -20.74 -14.33
C ASN A 174 9.72 -21.91 -13.44
N GLU A 175 10.36 -23.06 -13.58
CA GLU A 175 10.07 -24.25 -12.79
C GLU A 175 10.43 -24.04 -11.33
N THR A 176 11.61 -23.46 -11.07
CA THR A 176 12.06 -23.19 -9.69
C THR A 176 11.19 -22.14 -9.00
N VAL A 177 10.75 -21.09 -9.72
CA VAL A 177 9.79 -20.11 -9.17
C VAL A 177 8.47 -20.77 -8.81
N ALA A 178 7.92 -21.63 -9.68
CA ALA A 178 6.68 -22.35 -9.42
C ALA A 178 6.81 -23.32 -8.23
N LYS A 179 7.94 -24.00 -8.12
CA LYS A 179 8.26 -24.88 -6.97
C LYS A 179 8.33 -24.09 -5.68
N ARG A 180 9.07 -22.98 -5.65
CA ARG A 180 9.19 -22.13 -4.48
C ARG A 180 7.85 -21.55 -4.03
N ALA A 181 7.00 -21.12 -4.98
CA ALA A 181 5.66 -20.65 -4.69
C ALA A 181 4.80 -21.73 -4.01
N LYS A 182 4.86 -22.98 -4.48
CA LYS A 182 4.15 -24.12 -3.87
C LYS A 182 4.68 -24.42 -2.46
N GLU A 183 5.99 -24.40 -2.25
CA GLU A 183 6.61 -24.61 -0.93
C GLU A 183 6.16 -23.56 0.08
N LEU A 184 6.18 -22.27 -0.30
CA LEU A 184 5.71 -21.17 0.56
C LEU A 184 4.21 -21.27 0.83
N ALA A 185 3.41 -21.67 -0.17
CA ALA A 185 1.97 -21.87 0.01
C ALA A 185 1.68 -23.03 0.98
N ALA A 186 2.46 -24.11 0.92
CA ALA A 186 2.32 -25.26 1.81
C ALA A 186 2.68 -24.91 3.26
N SER A 187 3.66 -24.04 3.48
CA SER A 187 4.09 -23.59 4.81
C SER A 187 3.22 -22.49 5.42
N SER A 188 2.28 -21.91 4.65
CA SER A 188 1.42 -20.83 5.13
C SER A 188 0.28 -21.35 6.00
N ASN A 189 0.16 -20.80 7.20
CA ASN A 189 -0.93 -21.06 8.13
C ASN A 189 -2.18 -20.22 7.85
N LYS A 190 -2.23 -19.52 6.71
CA LYS A 190 -3.37 -18.70 6.34
C LYS A 190 -4.64 -19.53 6.27
N VAL A 191 -5.66 -19.09 7.01
CA VAL A 191 -7.01 -19.66 6.95
C VAL A 191 -7.70 -19.10 5.70
N ALA A 192 -8.10 -19.98 4.80
CA ALA A 192 -8.87 -19.60 3.63
C ALA A 192 -10.28 -19.17 4.06
N GLY A 193 -10.81 -18.13 3.42
CA GLY A 193 -12.19 -17.67 3.57
C GLY A 193 -12.81 -17.44 2.19
N GLN A 194 -14.11 -17.25 2.16
CA GLN A 194 -14.77 -16.77 0.95
C GLN A 194 -14.48 -15.27 0.81
N GLY A 195 -13.87 -14.85 -0.31
CA GLY A 195 -13.59 -13.45 -0.61
C GLY A 195 -14.88 -12.63 -0.76
N ILE A 196 -14.74 -11.34 -0.57
CA ILE A 196 -15.79 -10.36 -0.84
C ILE A 196 -15.35 -9.47 -2.01
N MET A 197 -16.29 -9.09 -2.87
CA MET A 197 -16.01 -8.11 -3.93
C MET A 197 -15.90 -6.72 -3.35
N LEU A 198 -14.87 -5.97 -3.79
CA LEU A 198 -14.75 -4.55 -3.52
C LEU A 198 -15.35 -3.77 -4.70
N GLY A 199 -16.62 -3.37 -4.57
CA GLY A 199 -17.31 -2.55 -5.57
C GLY A 199 -16.70 -1.15 -5.72
N PRO A 200 -17.05 -0.41 -6.77
CA PRO A 200 -16.65 0.98 -6.93
C PRO A 200 -17.20 1.85 -5.80
N LEU A 201 -16.46 2.89 -5.43
CA LEU A 201 -16.93 3.90 -4.49
C LEU A 201 -17.91 4.85 -5.20
N ASP A 202 -19.02 5.17 -4.54
CA ASP A 202 -19.97 6.17 -5.02
C ASP A 202 -19.45 7.57 -4.65
N ARG A 203 -18.54 8.07 -5.48
CA ARG A 203 -17.95 9.40 -5.34
C ARG A 203 -18.55 10.36 -6.35
N GLN A 204 -19.15 11.45 -5.88
CA GLN A 204 -19.68 12.52 -6.67
C GLN A 204 -18.82 13.77 -6.46
N ILE A 205 -18.50 14.48 -7.55
CA ILE A 205 -17.74 15.74 -7.50
C ILE A 205 -18.64 16.81 -8.12
N SER A 206 -18.96 17.85 -7.35
CA SER A 206 -19.77 18.97 -7.77
C SER A 206 -18.95 20.01 -8.56
N ASP A 207 -19.61 20.93 -9.24
CA ASP A 207 -18.96 21.97 -10.05
C ASP A 207 -18.05 22.91 -9.24
N ASP A 208 -18.33 23.11 -7.95
CA ASP A 208 -17.49 23.88 -7.01
C ASP A 208 -16.29 23.07 -6.48
N GLY A 209 -16.19 21.80 -6.87
CA GLY A 209 -15.16 20.86 -6.44
C GLY A 209 -15.47 20.11 -5.15
N SER A 210 -16.60 20.39 -4.48
CA SER A 210 -17.04 19.63 -3.31
C SER A 210 -17.23 18.15 -3.66
N ILE A 211 -16.92 17.26 -2.73
CA ILE A 211 -16.94 15.82 -2.96
C ILE A 211 -17.90 15.18 -1.97
N SER A 212 -18.78 14.31 -2.44
CA SER A 212 -19.63 13.51 -1.58
C SER A 212 -19.45 12.02 -1.85
N TYR A 213 -19.43 11.27 -0.77
CA TYR A 213 -19.56 9.82 -0.71
C TYR A 213 -20.81 9.49 0.12
N SER A 214 -21.08 8.23 0.32
CA SER A 214 -22.20 7.84 1.17
C SER A 214 -22.00 8.20 2.66
N LEU A 215 -20.76 8.10 3.16
CA LEU A 215 -20.41 8.31 4.56
C LEU A 215 -19.50 9.54 4.80
N ILE A 216 -19.06 10.22 3.75
CA ILE A 216 -18.14 11.37 3.86
C ILE A 216 -18.60 12.48 2.92
N ASP A 217 -18.64 13.70 3.43
CA ASP A 217 -18.78 14.92 2.63
C ASP A 217 -17.54 15.80 2.77
N ILE A 218 -17.08 16.40 1.69
CA ILE A 218 -15.91 17.28 1.66
C ILE A 218 -16.26 18.59 0.99
N GLU A 219 -16.13 19.68 1.73
CA GLU A 219 -16.29 21.04 1.24
C GLU A 219 -14.93 21.69 1.04
N LEU A 220 -14.71 22.33 -0.11
CA LEU A 220 -13.46 23.00 -0.45
C LEU A 220 -13.58 24.51 -0.36
N ASP A 221 -12.81 25.12 0.53
CA ASP A 221 -12.66 26.58 0.61
C ASP A 221 -11.27 26.97 0.08
N ARG A 222 -11.23 27.27 -1.23
CA ARG A 222 -9.98 27.60 -1.92
C ARG A 222 -9.39 28.92 -1.46
N LYS A 223 -10.24 29.87 -1.04
CA LYS A 223 -9.81 31.17 -0.52
C LYS A 223 -8.99 31.03 0.76
N PHE A 224 -9.45 30.18 1.66
CA PHE A 224 -8.75 29.90 2.93
C PHE A 224 -7.85 28.65 2.85
N ARG A 225 -7.71 28.05 1.67
CA ARG A 225 -6.90 26.85 1.42
C ARG A 225 -7.24 25.71 2.38
N LYS A 226 -8.55 25.50 2.60
CA LYS A 226 -9.12 24.60 3.60
C LYS A 226 -10.02 23.56 2.94
N ALA A 227 -9.96 22.32 3.40
CA ALA A 227 -10.97 21.29 3.17
C ALA A 227 -11.68 20.98 4.50
N THR A 228 -13.01 20.94 4.49
CA THR A 228 -13.79 20.45 5.63
C THR A 228 -14.31 19.07 5.29
N ILE A 229 -13.90 18.08 6.07
CA ILE A 229 -14.24 16.66 5.90
C ILE A 229 -15.23 16.29 7.00
N THR A 230 -16.47 16.00 6.63
CA THR A 230 -17.52 15.57 7.55
C THR A 230 -17.75 14.07 7.41
N ILE A 231 -17.49 13.31 8.48
CA ILE A 231 -17.65 11.85 8.53
C ILE A 231 -18.98 11.55 9.23
N LYS A 232 -19.82 10.73 8.60
CA LYS A 232 -21.13 10.29 9.12
C LYS A 232 -20.96 9.02 9.92
N GLY A 233 -21.48 9.00 11.13
CA GLY A 233 -21.58 7.81 11.97
C GLY A 233 -22.55 6.77 11.40
N PRO A 234 -22.54 5.53 11.95
CA PRO A 234 -23.48 4.50 11.51
C PRO A 234 -24.92 4.80 11.97
N GLU A 235 -25.89 4.40 11.15
CA GLU A 235 -27.32 4.53 11.45
C GLU A 235 -27.94 3.21 11.92
N ASN A 236 -27.31 2.09 11.56
CA ASN A 236 -27.81 0.74 11.81
C ASN A 236 -26.88 -0.03 12.76
N SER A 237 -27.39 -1.11 13.33
CA SER A 237 -26.58 -2.03 14.15
C SER A 237 -25.54 -2.78 13.29
N PRO A 238 -24.38 -3.12 13.88
CA PRO A 238 -23.36 -3.88 13.17
C PRO A 238 -23.76 -5.33 12.88
N PRO A 239 -23.07 -6.01 11.93
CA PRO A 239 -23.10 -7.45 11.85
C PRO A 239 -22.62 -8.09 13.16
N ASP A 240 -23.32 -9.10 13.65
CA ASP A 240 -23.11 -9.75 14.94
C ASP A 240 -22.13 -10.91 14.92
N ASN A 241 -21.77 -11.39 13.72
CA ASN A 241 -20.84 -12.51 13.54
C ASN A 241 -20.11 -12.43 12.17
N GLY A 242 -19.13 -13.32 11.97
CA GLY A 242 -18.30 -13.33 10.76
C GLY A 242 -19.07 -13.65 9.46
N GLU A 243 -20.11 -14.47 9.53
CA GLU A 243 -20.95 -14.79 8.37
C GLU A 243 -21.78 -13.57 7.95
N ALA A 244 -22.42 -12.91 8.92
CA ALA A 244 -23.16 -11.67 8.69
C ALA A 244 -22.23 -10.56 8.15
N LEU A 245 -21.02 -10.45 8.67
CA LEU A 245 -20.01 -9.51 8.19
C LEU A 245 -19.62 -9.82 6.73
N THR A 246 -19.37 -11.08 6.40
CA THR A 246 -19.03 -11.52 5.02
C THR A 246 -20.20 -11.26 4.06
N LYS A 247 -21.45 -11.48 4.51
CA LYS A 247 -22.64 -11.19 3.72
C LYS A 247 -22.84 -9.68 3.49
N ALA A 248 -22.55 -8.85 4.47
CA ALA A 248 -22.56 -7.38 4.33
C ALA A 248 -21.46 -6.91 3.37
N GLY A 249 -20.31 -7.62 3.34
CA GLY A 249 -19.23 -7.38 2.42
C GLY A 249 -18.69 -5.95 2.51
N ASP A 250 -18.46 -5.32 1.36
CA ASP A 250 -17.94 -3.97 1.26
C ASP A 250 -18.92 -2.87 1.69
N GLN A 251 -20.19 -3.24 1.94
CA GLN A 251 -21.21 -2.34 2.48
C GLN A 251 -21.22 -2.30 4.02
N SER A 252 -20.43 -3.14 4.71
CA SER A 252 -20.27 -3.03 6.16
C SER A 252 -19.68 -1.66 6.54
N TYR A 253 -20.28 -0.98 7.52
CA TYR A 253 -19.97 0.42 7.86
C TYR A 253 -18.47 0.69 7.97
N LEU A 254 -17.75 -0.07 8.81
CA LEU A 254 -16.33 0.18 9.04
C LEU A 254 -15.46 -0.07 7.80
N LEU A 255 -15.79 -1.04 6.95
CA LEU A 255 -15.06 -1.25 5.70
C LEU A 255 -15.35 -0.14 4.68
N LYS A 256 -16.62 0.19 4.52
CA LYS A 256 -17.06 1.23 3.59
C LYS A 256 -16.43 2.57 3.95
N LEU A 257 -16.53 2.97 5.21
CA LEU A 257 -15.95 4.22 5.69
C LEU A 257 -14.42 4.25 5.51
N ALA A 258 -13.72 3.16 5.84
CA ALA A 258 -12.26 3.10 5.65
C ALA A 258 -11.88 3.31 4.18
N ARG A 259 -12.61 2.71 3.24
CA ARG A 259 -12.36 2.86 1.80
C ARG A 259 -12.66 4.26 1.30
N GLU A 260 -13.79 4.85 1.72
CA GLU A 260 -14.15 6.22 1.36
C GLU A 260 -13.15 7.23 1.93
N LEU A 261 -12.72 7.06 3.17
CA LEU A 261 -11.72 7.93 3.81
C LEU A 261 -10.35 7.80 3.15
N ASP A 262 -9.93 6.60 2.76
CA ASP A 262 -8.68 6.36 2.04
C ASP A 262 -8.66 7.08 0.68
N ASP A 263 -9.75 6.95 -0.09
CA ASP A 263 -9.91 7.63 -1.39
C ASP A 263 -9.96 9.15 -1.22
N ALA A 264 -10.68 9.66 -0.23
CA ALA A 264 -10.77 11.07 0.12
C ALA A 264 -9.40 11.68 0.46
N ILE A 265 -8.62 11.01 1.31
CA ILE A 265 -7.25 11.42 1.67
C ILE A 265 -6.36 11.47 0.42
N LEU A 266 -6.40 10.44 -0.42
CA LEU A 266 -5.60 10.37 -1.63
C LEU A 266 -6.01 11.45 -2.63
N HIS A 267 -7.31 11.68 -2.83
CA HIS A 267 -7.81 12.74 -3.70
C HIS A 267 -7.30 14.11 -3.26
N LEU A 268 -7.48 14.45 -1.99
CA LEU A 268 -7.03 15.73 -1.44
C LEU A 268 -5.50 15.89 -1.50
N ARG A 269 -4.74 14.82 -1.28
CA ARG A 269 -3.26 14.85 -1.34
C ARG A 269 -2.72 15.06 -2.75
N LEU A 270 -3.32 14.42 -3.74
CA LEU A 270 -2.78 14.34 -5.10
C LEU A 270 -3.40 15.37 -6.05
N ASN A 271 -4.68 15.72 -5.85
CA ASN A 271 -5.40 16.61 -6.75
C ASN A 271 -5.62 18.02 -6.16
N GLU A 272 -5.67 18.14 -4.81
CA GLU A 272 -5.92 19.40 -4.13
C GLU A 272 -4.69 19.84 -3.30
N MET A 273 -3.54 19.90 -3.95
CA MET A 273 -2.24 20.15 -3.29
C MET A 273 -2.15 21.51 -2.58
N GLU A 274 -2.94 22.48 -3.01
CA GLU A 274 -2.97 23.83 -2.42
C GLU A 274 -3.74 23.92 -1.10
N LEU A 275 -4.55 22.90 -0.76
CA LEU A 275 -5.33 22.89 0.47
C LEU A 275 -4.46 22.42 1.64
N GLY A 276 -3.89 23.35 2.36
CA GLY A 276 -2.94 23.09 3.46
C GLY A 276 -3.59 22.78 4.80
N LEU A 277 -4.87 23.10 4.98
CA LEU A 277 -5.62 22.88 6.22
C LEU A 277 -6.79 21.92 5.97
N TRP A 278 -6.85 20.84 6.76
CA TRP A 278 -7.98 19.92 6.80
C TRP A 278 -8.70 20.04 8.14
N VAL A 279 -9.99 20.34 8.08
CA VAL A 279 -10.88 20.37 9.24
C VAL A 279 -11.72 19.10 9.22
N ILE A 280 -11.61 18.28 10.25
CA ILE A 280 -12.35 17.03 10.35
C ILE A 280 -13.49 17.21 11.36
N ARG A 281 -14.68 16.84 10.95
CA ARG A 281 -15.90 16.82 11.76
C ARG A 281 -16.53 15.43 11.68
N THR A 282 -17.28 15.06 12.69
CA THR A 282 -18.09 13.85 12.66
C THR A 282 -19.53 14.19 13.05
N GLN A 283 -20.50 13.46 12.51
CA GLN A 283 -21.92 13.60 12.83
C GLN A 283 -22.54 12.23 13.02
N GLY A 284 -23.22 12.00 14.15
CA GLY A 284 -23.91 10.74 14.42
C GLY A 284 -23.96 10.38 15.87
N ASN A 285 -24.28 9.12 16.15
CA ASN A 285 -24.38 8.58 17.51
C ASN A 285 -23.06 7.89 17.90
N PRO A 286 -22.31 8.40 18.89
CA PRO A 286 -21.05 7.80 19.35
C PRO A 286 -21.23 6.39 19.92
N GLU A 287 -22.36 6.06 20.55
CA GLU A 287 -22.63 4.73 21.08
C GLU A 287 -22.76 3.68 19.97
N LEU A 288 -23.33 4.06 18.80
CA LEU A 288 -23.36 3.17 17.64
C LEU A 288 -21.95 2.94 17.07
N VAL A 289 -21.08 3.96 17.04
CA VAL A 289 -19.69 3.79 16.61
C VAL A 289 -18.97 2.78 17.51
N LEU A 290 -19.11 2.93 18.84
CA LEU A 290 -18.54 1.98 19.81
C LEU A 290 -19.11 0.56 19.63
N THR A 291 -20.41 0.44 19.34
CA THR A 291 -21.05 -0.85 19.11
C THR A 291 -20.50 -1.55 17.86
N HIS A 292 -20.27 -0.80 16.77
CA HIS A 292 -19.64 -1.33 15.55
C HIS A 292 -18.20 -1.79 15.78
N GLU A 293 -17.43 -1.01 16.54
CA GLU A 293 -16.05 -1.40 16.88
C GLU A 293 -16.02 -2.64 17.77
N ALA A 294 -16.84 -2.66 18.84
CA ALA A 294 -16.91 -3.80 19.75
C ALA A 294 -17.32 -5.09 19.01
N ALA A 295 -18.31 -5.02 18.10
CA ALA A 295 -18.70 -6.13 17.28
C ALA A 295 -17.54 -6.64 16.40
N LEU A 296 -16.83 -5.74 15.71
CA LEU A 296 -15.69 -6.12 14.87
C LEU A 296 -14.56 -6.76 15.71
N LEU A 297 -14.24 -6.18 16.87
CA LEU A 297 -13.20 -6.68 17.76
C LEU A 297 -13.57 -8.05 18.38
N SER A 298 -14.85 -8.31 18.64
CA SER A 298 -15.31 -9.61 19.17
C SER A 298 -15.05 -10.77 18.20
N ILE A 299 -14.95 -10.48 16.92
CA ILE A 299 -14.68 -11.47 15.85
C ILE A 299 -13.34 -11.20 15.14
N LYS A 300 -12.37 -10.58 15.81
CA LYS A 300 -11.06 -10.18 15.23
C LYS A 300 -10.27 -11.33 14.59
N ASP A 301 -10.52 -12.57 15.02
CA ASP A 301 -9.90 -13.76 14.46
C ASP A 301 -10.54 -14.22 13.14
N HIS A 302 -11.71 -13.66 12.80
CA HIS A 302 -12.31 -13.85 11.49
C HIS A 302 -11.50 -13.09 10.43
N TRP A 303 -11.18 -13.74 9.31
CA TRP A 303 -10.30 -13.19 8.29
C TRP A 303 -10.70 -11.76 7.81
N LEU A 304 -12.01 -11.54 7.56
CA LEU A 304 -12.50 -10.26 7.06
C LEU A 304 -12.45 -9.17 8.15
N ALA A 305 -12.76 -9.52 9.39
CA ALA A 305 -12.64 -8.57 10.51
C ALA A 305 -11.18 -8.13 10.69
N ASN A 306 -10.24 -9.07 10.63
CA ASN A 306 -8.81 -8.75 10.64
C ASN A 306 -8.42 -7.83 9.48
N GLU A 307 -8.85 -8.11 8.24
CA GLU A 307 -8.53 -7.26 7.08
C GLU A 307 -9.09 -5.84 7.22
N ILE A 308 -10.29 -5.67 7.78
CA ILE A 308 -10.88 -4.35 8.07
C ILE A 308 -10.04 -3.60 9.10
N LEU A 309 -9.65 -4.25 10.20
CA LEU A 309 -8.79 -3.65 11.23
C LEU A 309 -7.44 -3.22 10.65
N GLN A 310 -6.83 -4.06 9.80
CA GLN A 310 -5.56 -3.72 9.16
C GLN A 310 -5.72 -2.60 8.10
N LEU A 311 -6.88 -2.50 7.43
CA LEU A 311 -7.17 -1.39 6.53
C LEU A 311 -7.25 -0.08 7.32
N TRP A 312 -8.00 -0.04 8.42
CA TRP A 312 -8.08 1.13 9.30
C TRP A 312 -6.71 1.61 9.76
N LYS A 313 -5.86 0.69 10.20
CA LYS A 313 -4.47 0.99 10.58
C LYS A 313 -3.69 1.68 9.45
N ARG A 314 -3.87 1.24 8.20
CA ARG A 314 -3.22 1.86 7.04
C ARG A 314 -3.80 3.24 6.72
N VAL A 315 -5.12 3.39 6.81
CA VAL A 315 -5.81 4.65 6.53
C VAL A 315 -5.45 5.73 7.56
N LEU A 316 -5.47 5.39 8.84
CA LEU A 316 -5.06 6.31 9.92
C LEU A 316 -3.59 6.72 9.78
N LYS A 317 -2.70 5.75 9.45
CA LYS A 317 -1.29 6.07 9.17
C LYS A 317 -1.13 6.97 7.94
N ARG A 318 -1.95 6.80 6.90
CA ARG A 318 -1.96 7.68 5.73
C ARG A 318 -2.40 9.09 6.10
N LEU A 319 -3.40 9.21 6.97
CA LEU A 319 -3.83 10.50 7.52
C LEU A 319 -2.69 11.19 8.28
N ASP A 320 -2.04 10.48 9.20
CA ASP A 320 -0.91 10.98 10.00
C ASP A 320 0.24 11.51 9.14
N VAL A 321 0.64 10.80 8.08
CA VAL A 321 1.76 11.20 7.20
C VAL A 321 1.35 12.14 6.07
N THR A 322 0.16 12.71 6.09
CA THR A 322 -0.37 13.47 4.93
C THR A 322 0.29 14.85 4.76
N SER A 323 0.99 15.36 5.77
CA SER A 323 1.68 16.67 5.77
C SER A 323 0.73 17.84 5.49
N ARG A 324 -0.40 17.84 6.19
CA ARG A 324 -1.35 18.94 6.26
C ARG A 324 -1.55 19.33 7.72
N SER A 325 -1.97 20.57 7.95
CA SER A 325 -2.50 20.93 9.27
C SER A 325 -3.87 20.31 9.41
N ILE A 326 -4.06 19.47 10.42
CA ILE A 326 -5.33 18.77 10.67
C ILE A 326 -5.90 19.30 11.97
N ILE A 327 -7.16 19.71 11.94
CA ILE A 327 -7.91 20.18 13.11
C ILE A 327 -9.19 19.36 13.19
N ALA A 328 -9.40 18.65 14.28
CA ALA A 328 -10.66 18.02 14.58
C ALA A 328 -11.56 18.97 15.38
N ILE A 329 -12.82 19.12 14.97
CA ILE A 329 -13.81 19.93 15.68
C ILE A 329 -14.77 19.01 16.38
N VAL A 330 -14.72 19.01 17.73
CA VAL A 330 -15.62 18.28 18.59
C VAL A 330 -16.74 19.21 19.07
N GLU A 331 -17.97 18.91 18.67
CA GLU A 331 -19.13 19.73 18.98
C GLU A 331 -20.35 18.86 19.29
N HIS A 332 -21.49 19.46 19.63
CA HIS A 332 -22.73 18.72 19.84
C HIS A 332 -23.12 17.94 18.59
N GLY A 333 -23.40 16.63 18.75
CA GLY A 333 -23.69 15.73 17.63
C GLY A 333 -22.46 15.07 16.98
N SER A 334 -21.24 15.41 17.45
CA SER A 334 -20.03 14.68 17.03
C SER A 334 -20.05 13.25 17.54
N CYS A 335 -19.51 12.33 16.74
CA CYS A 335 -19.39 10.91 17.08
C CYS A 335 -17.93 10.43 17.06
N PHE A 336 -16.98 11.25 17.52
CA PHE A 336 -15.59 10.85 17.74
C PHE A 336 -15.53 9.84 18.89
N ALA A 337 -15.66 8.57 18.55
CA ALA A 337 -15.63 7.44 19.48
C ALA A 337 -14.96 6.24 18.81
N GLY A 338 -14.40 5.32 19.59
CA GLY A 338 -13.73 4.14 19.05
C GLY A 338 -12.73 4.48 17.94
N THR A 339 -12.81 3.79 16.82
CA THR A 339 -11.94 4.02 15.65
C THR A 339 -11.94 5.47 15.15
N LEU A 340 -13.05 6.22 15.29
CA LEU A 340 -13.10 7.63 14.88
C LEU A 340 -12.40 8.54 15.88
N ALA A 341 -12.22 8.13 17.14
CA ALA A 341 -11.45 8.88 18.12
C ALA A 341 -9.94 8.87 17.82
N GLU A 342 -9.45 7.89 17.07
CA GLU A 342 -8.04 7.82 16.64
C GLU A 342 -7.67 8.95 15.64
N ILE A 343 -8.65 9.72 15.17
CA ILE A 343 -8.43 10.90 14.30
C ILE A 343 -8.11 12.15 15.12
N LEU A 344 -8.43 12.16 16.42
CA LEU A 344 -8.16 13.28 17.33
C LEU A 344 -6.68 13.38 17.69
#